data_ea0f1cadd861610bcf52de75a27ac73e
#
_entry.id   ea0f1cadd861610bcf52de75a27ac73e
#
_cell.length_a   1.000
_cell.length_b   1.000
_cell.length_c   1.000
_cell.angle_alpha   90.00
_cell.angle_beta   90.00
_cell.angle_gamma   90.00
#
_symmetry.space_group_name_H-M   'P 1'
#
loop_
_entity.id
_entity.type
_entity.pdbx_description
1 polymer ?
#
loop_
_entity_poly.entity_id
_entity_poly.type
_entity_poly.pdbx_seq_one_letter_code
_entity_poly.pdbx_strand_id
1 'polypeptide(L)'
;MDMLCSLPSIHVDVVEFFRSRSILDLLTLRIGGMSHRLIYGVRHRLEQCRYDFVFLSSSLLGELAEKIKEEYPEIKIICNFHNIERHYAYEFLKVSGWKHLPFFLAAKRAEKKAVDNMDYSLVLNDRDAFLLWKIYNRNADLILPIAQKDIFVRNEFKEDVILLPKDIIYLFVGVSFFANIEGLRWFISKILPHIPGKLMIVGKGMEILKRDFSSDRIEIHGFVESLSSYYEKATVVIAPILSGGGMKTKIAEALMFGKRVIGTKEAFEGYIVDGDSLIQCDTCVDFINCVRDMASHMPLNNFNNKSRQLYLEHYSINGILKHFNESIWKWMKS
;
A
#
# COMPACT_ATOMS: atom_id res chain seq x y z
N MET A 1 1.97 -11.20 5.47
CA MET A 1 1.84 -12.44 6.24
C MET A 1 1.84 -13.66 5.31
N ASP A 2 0.95 -13.71 4.31
CA ASP A 2 0.86 -14.82 3.34
C ASP A 2 2.20 -15.18 2.67
N MET A 3 3.04 -14.19 2.42
CA MET A 3 4.37 -14.39 1.84
C MET A 3 5.29 -15.23 2.76
N LEU A 4 5.34 -14.91 4.05
CA LEU A 4 6.17 -15.67 5.03
C LEU A 4 5.68 -17.10 5.15
N CYS A 5 4.37 -17.31 5.25
CA CYS A 5 3.76 -18.63 5.35
C CYS A 5 3.91 -19.48 4.07
N SER A 6 4.29 -18.85 2.95
CA SER A 6 4.52 -19.55 1.66
C SER A 6 5.96 -20.03 1.47
N LEU A 7 6.88 -19.75 2.39
CA LEU A 7 8.27 -20.19 2.30
C LEU A 7 8.41 -21.67 2.67
N PRO A 8 8.93 -22.53 1.76
CA PRO A 8 8.83 -23.99 1.90
C PRO A 8 9.68 -24.62 3.02
N SER A 9 10.58 -23.87 3.63
CA SER A 9 11.51 -24.39 4.65
C SER A 9 11.48 -23.57 5.95
N ILE A 10 10.48 -22.72 6.14
CA ILE A 10 10.36 -21.86 7.30
C ILE A 10 9.05 -22.18 8.02
N HIS A 11 9.15 -22.51 9.31
CA HIS A 11 7.98 -22.60 10.17
C HIS A 11 7.62 -21.21 10.70
N VAL A 12 6.37 -20.80 10.54
CA VAL A 12 5.90 -19.46 10.91
C VAL A 12 4.74 -19.55 11.90
N ASP A 13 4.96 -19.05 13.10
CA ASP A 13 3.92 -18.81 14.08
C ASP A 13 3.45 -17.35 14.01
N VAL A 14 2.14 -17.17 13.90
CA VAL A 14 1.54 -15.86 13.75
C VAL A 14 0.92 -15.41 15.08
N VAL A 15 1.31 -14.23 15.55
CA VAL A 15 0.64 -13.55 16.65
C VAL A 15 -0.05 -12.30 16.11
N GLU A 16 -1.38 -12.36 16.05
CA GLU A 16 -2.18 -11.22 15.59
C GLU A 16 -2.29 -10.16 16.69
N PHE A 17 -2.20 -8.92 16.24
CA PHE A 17 -2.36 -7.78 17.11
C PHE A 17 -3.39 -6.80 16.54
N PHE A 18 -4.28 -6.31 17.39
CA PHE A 18 -5.30 -5.35 17.00
C PHE A 18 -4.98 -3.98 17.59
N ARG A 19 -4.90 -2.96 16.74
CA ARG A 19 -4.77 -1.58 17.21
C ARG A 19 -6.01 -1.19 18.02
N SER A 20 -5.84 -0.95 19.31
CA SER A 20 -6.86 -0.31 20.14
C SER A 20 -6.60 1.20 20.17
N ARG A 21 -7.67 2.00 20.26
CA ARG A 21 -7.57 3.44 20.51
C ARG A 21 -8.00 3.67 21.95
N SER A 22 -7.05 3.72 22.86
CA SER A 22 -7.28 4.08 24.27
C SER A 22 -6.81 5.50 24.53
N ILE A 23 -7.53 6.25 25.36
CA ILE A 23 -7.09 7.56 25.86
C ILE A 23 -5.77 7.42 26.64
N LEU A 24 -5.61 6.30 27.36
CA LEU A 24 -4.37 5.98 28.08
C LEU A 24 -3.17 5.82 27.13
N ASP A 25 -3.35 5.22 25.96
CA ASP A 25 -2.28 5.10 24.96
C ASP A 25 -1.83 6.48 24.46
N LEU A 26 -2.77 7.41 24.27
CA LEU A 26 -2.46 8.80 23.89
C LEU A 26 -1.70 9.53 24.99
N LEU A 27 -2.11 9.38 26.26
CA LEU A 27 -1.47 10.02 27.41
C LEU A 27 -0.07 9.47 27.68
N THR A 28 0.15 8.17 27.43
CA THR A 28 1.44 7.52 27.62
C THR A 28 2.33 7.56 26.37
N LEU A 29 1.90 8.21 25.30
CA LEU A 29 2.57 8.24 23.99
C LEU A 29 2.90 6.82 23.49
N ARG A 30 2.00 5.88 23.72
CA ARG A 30 2.06 4.51 23.20
C ARG A 30 1.22 4.39 21.94
N ILE A 31 1.67 3.54 21.05
CA ILE A 31 0.82 3.14 19.92
C ILE A 31 -0.22 2.14 20.45
N GLY A 32 -1.50 2.48 20.22
CA GLY A 32 -2.60 1.63 20.65
C GLY A 32 -2.49 0.20 20.10
N GLY A 33 -2.69 -0.78 20.97
CA GLY A 33 -2.55 -2.20 20.65
C GLY A 33 -1.27 -2.85 21.20
N MET A 34 -0.29 -2.07 21.68
CA MET A 34 0.83 -2.58 22.47
C MET A 34 0.36 -2.93 23.88
N SER A 35 -0.54 -3.90 23.95
CA SER A 35 -1.11 -4.35 25.22
C SER A 35 -0.20 -5.36 25.92
N HIS A 36 -0.29 -5.44 27.24
CA HIS A 36 0.35 -6.51 28.01
C HIS A 36 0.00 -7.91 27.48
N ARG A 37 -1.20 -8.08 26.93
CA ARG A 37 -1.65 -9.33 26.33
C ARG A 37 -0.83 -9.72 25.07
N LEU A 38 -0.48 -8.75 24.22
CA LEU A 38 0.36 -9.01 23.05
C LEU A 38 1.77 -9.43 23.50
N ILE A 39 2.38 -8.64 24.38
CA ILE A 39 3.73 -8.93 24.89
C ILE A 39 3.76 -10.30 25.57
N TYR A 40 2.77 -10.59 26.41
CA TYR A 40 2.63 -11.89 27.06
C TYR A 40 2.47 -13.02 26.05
N GLY A 41 1.62 -12.86 25.03
CA GLY A 41 1.40 -13.88 24.02
C GLY A 41 2.64 -14.19 23.19
N VAL A 42 3.45 -13.17 22.87
CA VAL A 42 4.74 -13.36 22.18
C VAL A 42 5.74 -14.07 23.09
N ARG A 43 5.91 -13.59 24.32
CA ARG A 43 6.82 -14.20 25.31
C ARG A 43 6.48 -15.67 25.54
N HIS A 44 5.22 -15.99 25.77
CA HIS A 44 4.79 -17.37 25.98
C HIS A 44 5.16 -18.31 24.83
N ARG A 45 5.11 -17.81 23.58
CA ARG A 45 5.57 -18.59 22.41
C ARG A 45 7.09 -18.74 22.38
N LEU A 46 7.83 -17.67 22.69
CA LEU A 46 9.29 -17.69 22.74
C LEU A 46 9.81 -18.63 23.85
N GLU A 47 9.06 -18.79 24.94
CA GLU A 47 9.37 -19.74 26.02
C GLU A 47 9.10 -21.20 25.63
N GLN A 48 8.11 -21.45 24.77
CA GLN A 48 7.72 -22.81 24.36
C GLN A 48 8.52 -23.38 23.21
N CYS A 49 8.97 -22.53 22.28
CA CYS A 49 9.67 -22.93 21.08
C CYS A 49 10.89 -22.04 20.85
N ARG A 50 11.94 -22.63 20.26
CA ARG A 50 13.11 -21.89 19.84
C ARG A 50 12.84 -21.26 18.48
N TYR A 51 13.08 -19.92 18.37
CA TYR A 51 12.95 -19.17 17.13
C TYR A 51 14.28 -18.54 16.75
N ASP A 52 14.60 -18.53 15.47
CA ASP A 52 15.78 -17.84 14.94
C ASP A 52 15.48 -16.37 14.67
N PHE A 53 14.22 -16.06 14.29
CA PHE A 53 13.79 -14.72 13.93
C PHE A 53 12.44 -14.35 14.55
N VAL A 54 12.28 -13.07 14.83
CA VAL A 54 10.98 -12.42 15.01
C VAL A 54 10.78 -11.41 13.89
N PHE A 55 9.70 -11.57 13.12
CA PHE A 55 9.32 -10.64 12.06
C PHE A 55 8.28 -9.65 12.59
N LEU A 56 8.66 -8.39 12.69
CA LEU A 56 7.76 -7.29 13.04
C LEU A 56 7.12 -6.73 11.77
N SER A 57 5.83 -6.91 11.64
CA SER A 57 5.07 -6.43 10.47
C SER A 57 4.91 -4.90 10.41
N SER A 58 5.42 -4.15 11.38
CA SER A 58 5.36 -2.69 11.41
C SER A 58 6.44 -2.13 12.33
N SER A 59 7.05 -1.02 11.94
CA SER A 59 8.00 -0.26 12.77
C SER A 59 7.36 0.36 14.03
N LEU A 60 6.03 0.40 14.08
CA LEU A 60 5.29 0.82 15.29
C LEU A 60 5.33 -0.20 16.43
N LEU A 61 5.86 -1.40 16.20
CA LEU A 61 6.04 -2.45 17.22
C LEU A 61 7.38 -2.33 17.98
N GLY A 62 7.99 -1.16 18.02
CA GLY A 62 9.30 -0.95 18.62
C GLY A 62 9.38 -1.26 20.12
N GLU A 63 8.30 -1.08 20.89
CA GLU A 63 8.26 -1.49 22.30
C GLU A 63 8.37 -3.03 22.46
N LEU A 64 7.78 -3.78 21.53
CA LEU A 64 7.92 -5.23 21.47
C LEU A 64 9.36 -5.63 21.08
N ALA A 65 9.96 -4.94 20.09
CA ALA A 65 11.34 -5.17 19.70
C ALA A 65 12.29 -5.02 20.89
N GLU A 66 12.17 -3.92 21.64
CA GLU A 66 12.95 -3.64 22.84
C GLU A 66 12.82 -4.76 23.86
N LYS A 67 11.60 -5.20 24.17
CA LYS A 67 11.35 -6.27 25.14
C LYS A 67 11.93 -7.62 24.70
N ILE A 68 11.83 -7.95 23.41
CA ILE A 68 12.42 -9.18 22.88
C ILE A 68 13.95 -9.13 23.01
N LYS A 69 14.59 -8.02 22.67
CA LYS A 69 16.05 -7.89 22.77
C LYS A 69 16.56 -7.88 24.22
N GLU A 70 15.78 -7.33 25.17
CA GLU A 70 16.11 -7.38 26.58
C GLU A 70 16.12 -8.81 27.13
N GLU A 71 15.18 -9.67 26.71
CA GLU A 71 14.94 -10.99 27.29
C GLU A 71 15.54 -12.14 26.46
N TYR A 72 15.66 -11.96 25.14
CA TYR A 72 16.13 -12.95 24.15
C TYR A 72 17.10 -12.29 23.15
N PRO A 73 18.29 -11.88 23.60
CA PRO A 73 19.24 -11.11 22.77
C PRO A 73 19.74 -11.89 21.55
N GLU A 74 19.68 -13.23 21.58
CA GLU A 74 20.09 -14.11 20.48
C GLU A 74 19.09 -14.11 19.31
N ILE A 75 17.82 -13.80 19.57
CA ILE A 75 16.80 -13.79 18.51
C ILE A 75 17.01 -12.58 17.60
N LYS A 76 17.11 -12.83 16.30
CA LYS A 76 17.21 -11.77 15.30
C LYS A 76 15.86 -11.13 15.02
N ILE A 77 15.81 -9.81 14.95
CA ILE A 77 14.58 -9.06 14.67
C ILE A 77 14.63 -8.49 13.26
N ILE A 78 13.67 -8.89 12.43
CA ILE A 78 13.43 -8.32 11.11
C ILE A 78 12.27 -7.33 11.23
N CYS A 79 12.49 -6.06 10.91
CA CYS A 79 11.45 -5.03 10.96
C CYS A 79 11.02 -4.61 9.55
N ASN A 80 9.72 -4.72 9.26
CA ASN A 80 9.14 -4.28 8.00
C ASN A 80 8.53 -2.88 8.15
N PHE A 81 8.99 -1.96 7.31
CA PHE A 81 8.53 -0.58 7.26
C PHE A 81 7.53 -0.41 6.11
N HIS A 82 6.24 -0.34 6.42
CA HIS A 82 5.23 0.02 5.42
C HIS A 82 5.31 1.50 5.01
N ASN A 83 5.85 2.31 5.89
CA ASN A 83 6.22 3.72 5.74
C ASN A 83 7.34 4.01 6.73
N ILE A 84 8.05 5.10 6.56
CA ILE A 84 8.76 5.70 7.67
C ILE A 84 7.73 6.47 8.50
N GLU A 85 7.22 5.82 9.54
CA GLU A 85 6.03 6.25 10.31
C GLU A 85 6.22 7.61 10.98
N ARG A 86 7.43 7.94 11.41
CA ARG A 86 7.77 9.28 11.89
C ARG A 86 7.55 10.35 10.82
N HIS A 87 7.97 10.08 9.59
CA HIS A 87 7.77 11.00 8.48
C HIS A 87 6.30 11.11 8.11
N TYR A 88 5.62 9.98 7.94
CA TYR A 88 4.19 9.93 7.66
C TYR A 88 3.35 10.68 8.70
N ALA A 89 3.60 10.44 9.99
CA ALA A 89 2.89 11.12 11.07
C ALA A 89 3.18 12.63 11.12
N TYR A 90 4.36 13.06 10.71
CA TYR A 90 4.72 14.47 10.60
C TYR A 90 3.97 15.16 9.44
N GLU A 91 3.93 14.55 8.26
CA GLU A 91 3.16 15.07 7.14
C GLU A 91 1.65 15.12 7.47
N PHE A 92 1.13 14.10 8.13
CA PHE A 92 -0.24 14.10 8.61
C PHE A 92 -0.52 15.20 9.64
N LEU A 93 0.42 15.48 10.56
CA LEU A 93 0.32 16.58 11.51
C LEU A 93 0.22 17.96 10.82
N LYS A 94 1.01 18.18 9.77
CA LYS A 94 0.97 19.42 8.99
C LYS A 94 -0.40 19.69 8.37
N VAL A 95 -1.03 18.64 7.81
CA VAL A 95 -2.32 18.76 7.13
C VAL A 95 -3.48 18.82 8.13
N SER A 96 -3.43 18.00 9.19
CA SER A 96 -4.56 17.78 10.11
C SER A 96 -4.49 18.60 11.40
N GLY A 97 -3.40 19.34 11.62
CA GLY A 97 -3.23 20.27 12.74
C GLY A 97 -2.83 19.63 14.07
N TRP A 98 -2.60 20.48 15.07
CA TRP A 98 -1.97 20.16 16.37
C TRP A 98 -2.62 19.04 17.19
N LYS A 99 -3.89 18.74 16.97
CA LYS A 99 -4.57 17.62 17.64
C LYS A 99 -3.93 16.26 17.36
N HIS A 100 -3.11 16.14 16.31
CA HIS A 100 -2.39 14.92 15.92
C HIS A 100 -0.94 14.87 16.44
N LEU A 101 -0.49 15.89 17.19
CA LEU A 101 0.83 15.89 17.83
C LEU A 101 1.11 14.64 18.70
N PRO A 102 0.17 14.17 19.55
CA PRO A 102 0.39 12.96 20.35
C PRO A 102 0.69 11.73 19.48
N PHE A 103 -0.02 11.58 18.35
CA PHE A 103 0.24 10.49 17.40
C PHE A 103 1.64 10.58 16.79
N PHE A 104 2.07 11.78 16.37
CA PHE A 104 3.43 11.99 15.86
C PHE A 104 4.50 11.61 16.89
N LEU A 105 4.34 12.04 18.13
CA LEU A 105 5.29 11.74 19.20
C LEU A 105 5.34 10.24 19.54
N ALA A 106 4.17 9.58 19.57
CA ALA A 106 4.06 8.14 19.76
C ALA A 106 4.71 7.35 18.61
N ALA A 107 4.44 7.72 17.37
CA ALA A 107 5.04 7.07 16.19
C ALA A 107 6.57 7.26 16.18
N LYS A 108 7.06 8.48 16.42
CA LYS A 108 8.49 8.79 16.52
C LYS A 108 9.19 7.93 17.59
N ARG A 109 8.57 7.77 18.77
CA ARG A 109 9.13 6.96 19.86
C ARG A 109 9.14 5.47 19.50
N ALA A 110 8.01 4.96 19.00
CA ALA A 110 7.88 3.55 18.68
C ALA A 110 8.85 3.14 17.55
N GLU A 111 8.91 3.92 16.46
CA GLU A 111 9.81 3.63 15.35
C GLU A 111 11.28 3.74 15.75
N LYS A 112 11.66 4.72 16.58
CA LYS A 112 13.04 4.81 17.10
C LYS A 112 13.43 3.55 17.87
N LYS A 113 12.55 3.02 18.73
CA LYS A 113 12.79 1.77 19.45
C LYS A 113 12.91 0.57 18.49
N ALA A 114 12.09 0.52 17.43
CA ALA A 114 12.22 -0.52 16.41
C ALA A 114 13.59 -0.47 15.73
N VAL A 115 14.02 0.72 15.30
CA VAL A 115 15.32 0.92 14.64
C VAL A 115 16.50 0.57 15.55
N ASP A 116 16.41 0.89 16.85
CA ASP A 116 17.50 0.62 17.80
C ASP A 116 17.64 -0.86 18.15
N ASN A 117 16.57 -1.65 17.98
CA ASN A 117 16.53 -3.06 18.42
C ASN A 117 16.39 -4.07 17.26
N MET A 118 16.21 -3.62 16.01
CA MET A 118 16.18 -4.52 14.86
C MET A 118 17.59 -4.92 14.41
N ASP A 119 17.72 -6.13 13.92
CA ASP A 119 18.93 -6.61 13.23
C ASP A 119 18.84 -6.28 11.74
N TYR A 120 17.67 -6.49 11.14
CA TYR A 120 17.43 -6.29 9.70
C TYR A 120 16.18 -5.45 9.44
N SER A 121 16.26 -4.63 8.41
CA SER A 121 15.20 -3.72 7.95
C SER A 121 14.74 -4.04 6.55
N LEU A 122 13.42 -4.12 6.37
CA LEU A 122 12.77 -4.15 5.06
C LEU A 122 12.01 -2.85 4.85
N VAL A 123 12.21 -2.23 3.70
CA VAL A 123 11.44 -1.06 3.26
C VAL A 123 10.78 -1.36 1.92
N LEU A 124 9.73 -0.63 1.57
CA LEU A 124 8.97 -0.92 0.36
C LEU A 124 9.57 -0.31 -0.92
N ASN A 125 10.35 0.77 -0.80
CA ASN A 125 10.86 1.54 -1.94
C ASN A 125 12.11 2.37 -1.57
N ASP A 126 12.74 2.96 -2.59
CA ASP A 126 13.96 3.77 -2.44
C ASP A 126 13.75 5.04 -1.61
N ARG A 127 12.56 5.68 -1.69
CA ARG A 127 12.24 6.84 -0.87
C ARG A 127 12.25 6.49 0.62
N ASP A 128 11.64 5.36 0.99
CA ASP A 128 11.61 4.91 2.37
C ASP A 128 13.01 4.48 2.84
N ALA A 129 13.83 3.87 1.97
CA ALA A 129 15.24 3.57 2.26
C ALA A 129 16.04 4.85 2.52
N PHE A 130 15.88 5.87 1.68
CA PHE A 130 16.51 7.18 1.87
C PHE A 130 16.05 7.87 3.16
N LEU A 131 14.75 7.81 3.48
CA LEU A 131 14.21 8.41 4.70
C LEU A 131 14.71 7.68 5.96
N LEU A 132 14.83 6.34 5.93
CA LEU A 132 15.41 5.55 7.01
C LEU A 132 16.84 5.98 7.29
N TRP A 133 17.65 6.10 6.23
CA TRP A 133 19.01 6.63 6.35
C TRP A 133 19.05 8.07 6.87
N LYS A 134 18.26 8.96 6.27
CA LYS A 134 18.27 10.39 6.61
C LYS A 134 17.84 10.67 8.06
N ILE A 135 16.87 9.92 8.56
CA ILE A 135 16.26 10.18 9.87
C ILE A 135 16.98 9.44 11.01
N TYR A 136 17.47 8.23 10.72
CA TYR A 136 18.02 7.33 11.73
C TYR A 136 19.48 6.93 11.49
N ASN A 137 20.10 7.38 10.40
CA ASN A 137 21.43 6.98 9.94
C ASN A 137 21.57 5.44 9.82
N ARG A 138 20.50 4.77 9.37
CA ARG A 138 20.42 3.33 9.17
C ARG A 138 20.08 3.02 7.71
N ASN A 139 20.95 2.26 7.03
CA ASN A 139 20.68 1.77 5.68
C ASN A 139 19.61 0.67 5.74
N ALA A 140 18.76 0.63 4.72
CA ALA A 140 17.85 -0.49 4.54
C ALA A 140 18.63 -1.74 4.12
N ASP A 141 18.32 -2.89 4.74
CA ASP A 141 18.98 -4.17 4.41
C ASP A 141 18.32 -4.82 3.18
N LEU A 142 17.03 -4.56 2.95
CA LEU A 142 16.31 -5.05 1.78
C LEU A 142 15.21 -4.07 1.37
N ILE A 143 15.15 -3.75 0.07
CA ILE A 143 14.00 -3.07 -0.54
C ILE A 143 13.12 -4.16 -1.15
N LEU A 144 11.92 -4.31 -0.61
CA LEU A 144 10.96 -5.33 -1.02
C LEU A 144 9.61 -4.67 -1.28
N PRO A 145 9.21 -4.49 -2.54
CA PRO A 145 7.93 -3.88 -2.89
C PRO A 145 6.75 -4.61 -2.27
N ILE A 146 5.59 -3.94 -2.26
CA ILE A 146 4.35 -4.56 -1.79
C ILE A 146 4.04 -5.83 -2.59
N ALA A 147 3.71 -6.92 -1.89
CA ALA A 147 3.29 -8.16 -2.49
C ALA A 147 1.81 -8.43 -2.21
N GLN A 148 1.07 -8.85 -3.22
CA GLN A 148 -0.32 -9.24 -3.09
C GLN A 148 -0.56 -10.66 -3.57
N LYS A 149 -1.51 -11.36 -2.91
CA LYS A 149 -1.98 -12.66 -3.37
C LYS A 149 -2.76 -12.50 -4.67
N ASP A 150 -2.43 -13.31 -5.65
CA ASP A 150 -3.16 -13.32 -6.91
C ASP A 150 -4.54 -13.93 -6.74
N ILE A 151 -5.56 -13.12 -7.01
CA ILE A 151 -6.97 -13.54 -6.97
C ILE A 151 -7.65 -13.42 -8.34
N PHE A 152 -6.88 -13.06 -9.38
CA PHE A 152 -7.41 -12.90 -10.72
C PHE A 152 -7.76 -14.24 -11.36
N VAL A 153 -8.99 -14.37 -11.87
CA VAL A 153 -9.47 -15.53 -12.63
C VAL A 153 -9.80 -15.07 -14.06
N ARG A 154 -9.01 -15.53 -15.02
CA ARG A 154 -9.12 -15.07 -16.41
C ARG A 154 -10.49 -15.33 -17.04
N ASN A 155 -11.19 -16.40 -16.64
CA ASN A 155 -12.47 -16.79 -17.23
C ASN A 155 -13.61 -15.79 -16.92
N GLU A 156 -13.42 -14.88 -15.98
CA GLU A 156 -14.39 -13.84 -15.62
C GLU A 156 -14.30 -12.62 -16.55
N PHE A 157 -13.19 -12.50 -17.32
CA PHE A 157 -12.96 -11.35 -18.19
C PHE A 157 -13.33 -11.69 -19.64
N LYS A 158 -14.34 -11.00 -20.17
CA LYS A 158 -14.70 -11.07 -21.58
C LYS A 158 -13.60 -10.44 -22.42
N GLU A 159 -13.08 -11.21 -23.39
CA GLU A 159 -12.12 -10.71 -24.37
C GLU A 159 -12.82 -9.76 -25.35
N ASP A 160 -12.14 -8.67 -25.71
CA ASP A 160 -12.38 -7.80 -26.86
C ASP A 160 -13.78 -7.20 -27.03
N VAL A 161 -14.19 -6.36 -26.09
CA VAL A 161 -15.28 -5.43 -26.34
C VAL A 161 -14.73 -4.21 -27.08
N ILE A 162 -15.24 -3.94 -28.29
CA ILE A 162 -14.95 -2.69 -29.00
C ILE A 162 -15.61 -1.54 -28.24
N LEU A 163 -14.80 -0.70 -27.61
CA LEU A 163 -15.28 0.45 -26.86
C LEU A 163 -15.24 1.72 -27.73
N LEU A 164 -16.27 2.53 -27.63
CA LEU A 164 -16.27 3.90 -28.14
C LEU A 164 -15.73 4.85 -27.04
N PRO A 165 -15.22 6.04 -27.41
CA PRO A 165 -14.72 7.00 -26.40
C PRO A 165 -15.71 7.32 -25.29
N LYS A 166 -17.01 7.37 -25.57
CA LYS A 166 -18.09 7.58 -24.59
C LYS A 166 -18.26 6.42 -23.60
N ASP A 167 -17.81 5.22 -23.96
CA ASP A 167 -17.95 4.01 -23.17
C ASP A 167 -16.75 3.77 -22.23
N ILE A 168 -15.76 4.67 -22.23
CA ILE A 168 -14.61 4.62 -21.32
C ILE A 168 -15.11 4.68 -19.86
N ILE A 169 -14.71 3.69 -19.07
CA ILE A 169 -14.99 3.64 -17.64
C ILE A 169 -13.66 3.82 -16.87
N TYR A 170 -13.52 4.95 -16.19
CA TYR A 170 -12.44 5.23 -15.26
C TYR A 170 -12.81 4.61 -13.92
N LEU A 171 -11.98 3.74 -13.38
CA LEU A 171 -12.19 3.16 -12.06
C LEU A 171 -11.24 3.78 -11.05
N PHE A 172 -11.78 4.21 -9.93
CA PHE A 172 -11.02 4.52 -8.72
C PHE A 172 -11.40 3.56 -7.59
N VAL A 173 -10.40 2.92 -6.98
CA VAL A 173 -10.60 2.05 -5.82
C VAL A 173 -9.89 2.65 -4.61
N GLY A 174 -10.59 2.72 -3.46
CA GLY A 174 -9.98 3.19 -2.21
C GLY A 174 -10.98 3.59 -1.15
N VAL A 175 -10.54 3.64 0.10
CA VAL A 175 -11.37 4.11 1.24
C VAL A 175 -11.40 5.64 1.32
N SER A 176 -12.36 6.20 2.07
CA SER A 176 -12.50 7.65 2.32
C SER A 176 -11.37 8.19 3.21
N PHE A 177 -10.16 8.14 2.70
CA PHE A 177 -8.97 8.73 3.31
C PHE A 177 -8.71 10.09 2.67
N PHE A 178 -8.14 11.04 3.42
CA PHE A 178 -8.04 12.44 2.97
C PHE A 178 -7.35 12.57 1.59
N ALA A 179 -6.24 11.88 1.36
CA ALA A 179 -5.51 11.95 0.09
C ALA A 179 -6.31 11.38 -1.10
N ASN A 180 -7.12 10.35 -0.87
CA ASN A 180 -8.05 9.81 -1.88
C ASN A 180 -9.16 10.80 -2.22
N ILE A 181 -9.74 11.43 -1.20
CA ILE A 181 -10.82 12.43 -1.37
C ILE A 181 -10.29 13.67 -2.08
N GLU A 182 -9.13 14.17 -1.68
CA GLU A 182 -8.46 15.33 -2.30
C GLU A 182 -8.20 15.07 -3.79
N GLY A 183 -7.56 13.95 -4.11
CA GLY A 183 -7.25 13.58 -5.48
C GLY A 183 -8.51 13.37 -6.34
N LEU A 184 -9.54 12.71 -5.80
CA LEU A 184 -10.81 12.56 -6.51
C LEU A 184 -11.53 13.90 -6.76
N ARG A 185 -11.56 14.80 -5.77
CA ARG A 185 -12.11 16.14 -5.97
C ARG A 185 -11.38 16.91 -7.06
N TRP A 186 -10.06 16.82 -7.08
CA TRP A 186 -9.24 17.40 -8.12
C TRP A 186 -9.55 16.80 -9.49
N PHE A 187 -9.61 15.47 -9.60
CA PHE A 187 -9.92 14.78 -10.86
C PHE A 187 -11.33 15.12 -11.37
N ILE A 188 -12.34 15.04 -10.51
CA ILE A 188 -13.73 15.33 -10.87
C ILE A 188 -13.92 16.78 -11.30
N SER A 189 -13.28 17.72 -10.61
CA SER A 189 -13.48 19.15 -10.87
C SER A 189 -12.67 19.67 -12.06
N LYS A 190 -11.46 19.12 -12.29
CA LYS A 190 -10.49 19.72 -13.22
C LYS A 190 -10.23 18.87 -14.46
N ILE A 191 -10.49 17.55 -14.43
CA ILE A 191 -10.14 16.63 -15.50
C ILE A 191 -11.39 16.04 -16.15
N LEU A 192 -12.29 15.46 -15.38
CA LEU A 192 -13.48 14.76 -15.88
C LEU A 192 -14.36 15.60 -16.83
N PRO A 193 -14.54 16.93 -16.63
CA PRO A 193 -15.30 17.75 -17.58
C PRO A 193 -14.71 17.84 -18.98
N HIS A 194 -13.41 17.58 -19.15
CA HIS A 194 -12.65 17.75 -20.38
C HIS A 194 -12.35 16.44 -21.13
N ILE A 195 -12.77 15.31 -20.59
CA ILE A 195 -12.54 13.96 -21.14
C ILE A 195 -13.87 13.23 -21.36
N PRO A 196 -13.96 12.28 -22.31
CA PRO A 196 -15.16 11.44 -22.48
C PRO A 196 -15.28 10.39 -21.39
N GLY A 197 -16.39 9.65 -21.34
CA GLY A 197 -16.57 8.49 -20.48
C GLY A 197 -17.14 8.79 -19.10
N LYS A 198 -17.13 7.79 -18.21
CA LYS A 198 -17.73 7.81 -16.88
C LYS A 198 -16.70 7.45 -15.81
N LEU A 199 -16.88 7.98 -14.60
CA LEU A 199 -16.08 7.67 -13.42
C LEU A 199 -16.87 6.77 -12.48
N MET A 200 -16.27 5.63 -12.14
CA MET A 200 -16.76 4.70 -11.14
C MET A 200 -15.83 4.72 -9.92
N ILE A 201 -16.38 5.04 -8.76
CA ILE A 201 -15.66 5.16 -7.49
C ILE A 201 -16.15 4.06 -6.56
N VAL A 202 -15.20 3.24 -6.04
CA VAL A 202 -15.53 2.10 -5.17
C VAL A 202 -14.70 2.14 -3.91
N GLY A 203 -15.36 2.04 -2.75
CA GLY A 203 -14.67 1.87 -1.47
C GLY A 203 -15.43 2.40 -0.27
N LYS A 204 -15.08 1.86 0.89
CA LYS A 204 -15.74 2.19 2.15
C LYS A 204 -15.66 3.69 2.47
N GLY A 205 -16.82 4.30 2.69
CA GLY A 205 -16.98 5.71 3.06
C GLY A 205 -16.92 6.69 1.89
N MET A 206 -16.76 6.20 0.63
CA MET A 206 -16.74 7.07 -0.55
C MET A 206 -18.09 7.73 -0.84
N GLU A 207 -19.16 7.27 -0.22
CA GLU A 207 -20.51 7.85 -0.31
C GLU A 207 -20.55 9.32 0.12
N ILE A 208 -19.56 9.78 0.88
CA ILE A 208 -19.42 11.19 1.27
C ILE A 208 -19.35 12.11 0.05
N LEU A 209 -18.78 11.63 -1.05
CA LEU A 209 -18.63 12.40 -2.30
C LEU A 209 -19.98 12.62 -3.02
N LYS A 210 -21.03 11.82 -2.73
CA LYS A 210 -22.38 12.04 -3.31
C LYS A 210 -22.98 13.38 -2.93
N ARG A 211 -22.53 13.97 -1.82
CA ARG A 211 -22.98 15.31 -1.38
C ARG A 211 -22.43 16.43 -2.24
N ASP A 212 -21.19 16.25 -2.75
CA ASP A 212 -20.45 17.27 -3.47
C ASP A 212 -20.62 17.12 -4.99
N PHE A 213 -20.84 15.87 -5.45
CA PHE A 213 -20.86 15.54 -6.87
C PHE A 213 -22.09 14.68 -7.21
N SER A 214 -22.98 15.27 -8.00
CA SER A 214 -24.14 14.60 -8.60
C SER A 214 -24.07 14.78 -10.11
N SER A 215 -23.83 13.70 -10.83
CA SER A 215 -23.73 13.67 -12.29
C SER A 215 -24.05 12.26 -12.78
N ASP A 216 -24.67 12.15 -13.94
CA ASP A 216 -24.92 10.89 -14.66
C ASP A 216 -23.60 10.20 -15.15
N ARG A 217 -22.49 10.96 -15.09
CA ARG A 217 -21.16 10.46 -15.41
C ARG A 217 -20.38 9.93 -14.19
N ILE A 218 -20.94 9.98 -12.98
CA ILE A 218 -20.24 9.58 -11.75
C ILE A 218 -21.09 8.54 -11.00
N GLU A 219 -20.52 7.33 -10.88
CA GLU A 219 -21.09 6.26 -10.09
C GLU A 219 -20.27 6.05 -8.82
N ILE A 220 -20.90 6.13 -7.65
CA ILE A 220 -20.23 5.99 -6.36
C ILE A 220 -20.82 4.81 -5.61
N HIS A 221 -19.96 3.84 -5.34
CA HIS A 221 -20.24 2.65 -4.56
C HIS A 221 -19.48 2.70 -3.23
N GLY A 222 -20.10 2.26 -2.16
CA GLY A 222 -19.48 2.13 -0.86
C GLY A 222 -18.62 0.88 -0.73
N PHE A 223 -18.70 0.25 0.44
CA PHE A 223 -18.05 -1.05 0.64
C PHE A 223 -18.68 -2.10 -0.27
N VAL A 224 -17.85 -2.91 -0.90
CA VAL A 224 -18.22 -4.06 -1.71
C VAL A 224 -17.41 -5.29 -1.26
N GLU A 225 -18.00 -6.48 -1.36
CA GLU A 225 -17.31 -7.73 -0.98
C GLU A 225 -16.26 -8.15 -1.99
N SER A 226 -16.48 -7.87 -3.28
CA SER A 226 -15.54 -8.21 -4.35
C SER A 226 -15.36 -7.03 -5.30
N LEU A 227 -14.12 -6.82 -5.71
CA LEU A 227 -13.74 -5.79 -6.69
C LEU A 227 -13.66 -6.33 -8.13
N SER A 228 -13.68 -7.67 -8.32
CA SER A 228 -13.47 -8.30 -9.63
C SER A 228 -14.40 -7.75 -10.71
N SER A 229 -15.70 -7.67 -10.44
CA SER A 229 -16.69 -7.16 -11.40
C SER A 229 -16.51 -5.69 -11.75
N TYR A 230 -15.92 -4.89 -10.85
CA TYR A 230 -15.62 -3.48 -11.10
C TYR A 230 -14.38 -3.34 -11.99
N TYR A 231 -13.33 -4.14 -11.71
CA TYR A 231 -12.17 -4.20 -12.59
C TYR A 231 -12.54 -4.75 -13.98
N GLU A 232 -13.42 -5.76 -14.08
CA GLU A 232 -13.89 -6.27 -15.36
C GLU A 232 -14.51 -5.17 -16.23
N LYS A 233 -15.40 -4.35 -15.65
CA LYS A 233 -16.07 -3.24 -16.34
C LYS A 233 -15.13 -2.08 -16.70
N ALA A 234 -14.09 -1.88 -15.91
CA ALA A 234 -13.18 -0.74 -16.06
C ALA A 234 -12.38 -0.81 -17.37
N THR A 235 -12.29 0.29 -18.07
CA THR A 235 -11.36 0.46 -19.20
C THR A 235 -9.95 0.78 -18.70
N VAL A 236 -9.87 1.68 -17.72
CA VAL A 236 -8.61 2.16 -17.12
C VAL A 236 -8.83 2.51 -15.67
N VAL A 237 -7.81 2.30 -14.85
CA VAL A 237 -7.81 2.71 -13.44
C VAL A 237 -7.17 4.09 -13.33
N ILE A 238 -7.72 4.96 -12.49
CA ILE A 238 -7.13 6.26 -12.19
C ILE A 238 -6.61 6.30 -10.76
N ALA A 239 -5.47 6.94 -10.58
CA ALA A 239 -4.85 7.15 -9.28
C ALA A 239 -4.37 8.60 -9.11
N PRO A 240 -5.29 9.57 -8.99
CA PRO A 240 -4.97 10.99 -8.86
C PRO A 240 -4.56 11.34 -7.42
N ILE A 241 -3.48 10.74 -6.91
CA ILE A 241 -3.01 10.92 -5.54
C ILE A 241 -2.02 12.07 -5.51
N LEU A 242 -2.36 13.15 -4.80
CA LEU A 242 -1.54 14.38 -4.75
C LEU A 242 -0.58 14.40 -3.56
N SER A 243 -0.89 13.64 -2.50
CA SER A 243 -0.11 13.59 -1.27
C SER A 243 -0.23 12.21 -0.61
N GLY A 244 0.72 11.87 0.25
CA GLY A 244 0.66 10.61 1.01
C GLY A 244 2.02 9.99 1.27
N GLY A 245 2.03 8.73 1.65
CA GLY A 245 3.24 7.93 1.91
C GLY A 245 3.06 6.49 1.49
N GLY A 246 4.15 5.74 1.44
CA GLY A 246 4.21 4.33 1.12
C GLY A 246 3.69 3.97 -0.28
N MET A 247 3.78 2.70 -0.60
CA MET A 247 3.23 2.15 -1.85
C MET A 247 1.70 2.02 -1.76
N LYS A 248 1.00 2.35 -2.86
CA LYS A 248 -0.46 2.35 -2.94
C LYS A 248 -0.96 0.98 -3.44
N THR A 249 -1.51 0.16 -2.55
CA THR A 249 -1.98 -1.21 -2.84
C THR A 249 -2.88 -1.31 -4.07
N LYS A 250 -3.71 -0.30 -4.31
CA LYS A 250 -4.62 -0.23 -5.47
C LYS A 250 -3.91 -0.30 -6.83
N ILE A 251 -2.63 0.11 -6.89
CA ILE A 251 -1.84 0.03 -8.14
C ILE A 251 -1.48 -1.43 -8.45
N ALA A 252 -0.92 -2.15 -7.47
CA ALA A 252 -0.63 -3.58 -7.63
C ALA A 252 -1.92 -4.37 -7.91
N GLU A 253 -3.03 -4.01 -7.27
CA GLU A 253 -4.33 -4.62 -7.52
C GLU A 253 -4.83 -4.35 -8.96
N ALA A 254 -4.72 -3.13 -9.46
CA ALA A 254 -5.08 -2.82 -10.83
C ALA A 254 -4.22 -3.60 -11.85
N LEU A 255 -2.91 -3.68 -11.61
CA LEU A 255 -2.00 -4.48 -12.43
C LEU A 255 -2.32 -5.97 -12.38
N MET A 256 -2.73 -6.50 -11.20
CA MET A 256 -3.20 -7.88 -11.04
C MET A 256 -4.37 -8.19 -11.96
N PHE A 257 -5.32 -7.27 -12.10
CA PHE A 257 -6.45 -7.39 -13.02
C PHE A 257 -6.13 -6.97 -14.47
N GLY A 258 -4.86 -6.82 -14.82
CA GLY A 258 -4.42 -6.46 -16.17
C GLY A 258 -4.89 -5.08 -16.61
N LYS A 259 -5.05 -4.12 -15.68
CA LYS A 259 -5.50 -2.77 -16.03
C LYS A 259 -4.34 -1.81 -16.22
N ARG A 260 -4.45 -0.94 -17.21
CA ARG A 260 -3.64 0.27 -17.28
C ARG A 260 -4.03 1.22 -16.16
N VAL A 261 -3.05 1.92 -15.62
CA VAL A 261 -3.29 2.93 -14.58
C VAL A 261 -2.76 4.27 -15.05
N ILE A 262 -3.59 5.31 -15.01
CA ILE A 262 -3.17 6.70 -15.15
C ILE A 262 -3.11 7.31 -13.76
N GLY A 263 -1.94 7.79 -13.36
CA GLY A 263 -1.75 8.30 -12.00
C GLY A 263 -0.63 9.33 -11.89
N THR A 264 -0.58 9.99 -10.75
CA THR A 264 0.49 10.94 -10.41
C THR A 264 1.78 10.21 -10.03
N LYS A 265 2.89 10.93 -10.02
CA LYS A 265 4.17 10.46 -9.47
C LYS A 265 4.00 9.90 -8.05
N GLU A 266 3.24 10.59 -7.19
CA GLU A 266 2.98 10.13 -5.82
C GLU A 266 2.18 8.82 -5.78
N ALA A 267 1.27 8.60 -6.73
CA ALA A 267 0.55 7.33 -6.83
C ALA A 267 1.47 6.15 -7.16
N PHE A 268 2.50 6.40 -7.95
CA PHE A 268 3.43 5.39 -8.46
C PHE A 268 4.72 5.25 -7.64
N GLU A 269 4.77 5.86 -6.47
CA GLU A 269 5.92 5.70 -5.58
C GLU A 269 6.21 4.22 -5.28
N GLY A 270 7.44 3.77 -5.62
CA GLY A 270 7.87 2.39 -5.47
C GLY A 270 7.44 1.43 -6.60
N TYR A 271 6.77 1.94 -7.62
CA TYR A 271 6.34 1.17 -8.80
C TYR A 271 7.23 1.44 -10.01
N ILE A 272 7.37 0.43 -10.88
CA ILE A 272 8.07 0.55 -12.16
C ILE A 272 7.12 1.23 -13.14
N VAL A 273 7.42 2.47 -13.52
CA VAL A 273 6.64 3.25 -14.50
C VAL A 273 7.19 2.98 -15.89
N ASP A 274 6.41 2.29 -16.74
CA ASP A 274 6.80 1.85 -18.08
C ASP A 274 6.16 2.66 -19.22
N GLY A 275 5.24 3.57 -18.91
CA GLY A 275 4.52 4.40 -19.87
C GLY A 275 3.38 3.68 -20.63
N ASP A 276 3.18 2.39 -20.42
CA ASP A 276 2.07 1.61 -21.01
C ASP A 276 1.15 1.02 -19.93
N SER A 277 1.71 0.31 -18.96
CA SER A 277 0.96 -0.24 -17.81
C SER A 277 0.65 0.85 -16.77
N LEU A 278 1.67 1.62 -16.43
CA LEU A 278 1.61 2.77 -15.53
C LEU A 278 1.99 4.05 -16.30
N ILE A 279 1.00 4.93 -16.49
CA ILE A 279 1.13 6.16 -17.25
C ILE A 279 1.13 7.34 -16.28
N GLN A 280 2.29 7.98 -16.12
CA GLN A 280 2.43 9.08 -15.18
C GLN A 280 1.89 10.37 -15.78
N CYS A 281 0.99 11.02 -15.03
CA CYS A 281 0.39 12.30 -15.33
C CYS A 281 0.35 13.14 -14.04
N ASP A 282 1.13 14.21 -13.97
CA ASP A 282 1.23 15.02 -12.74
C ASP A 282 0.37 16.28 -12.77
N THR A 283 -0.07 16.70 -13.96
CA THR A 283 -0.93 17.88 -14.15
C THR A 283 -2.28 17.52 -14.76
N CYS A 284 -3.26 18.44 -14.63
CA CYS A 284 -4.55 18.27 -15.32
C CYS A 284 -4.38 18.12 -16.84
N VAL A 285 -3.45 18.87 -17.42
CA VAL A 285 -3.19 18.83 -18.88
C VAL A 285 -2.66 17.49 -19.29
N ASP A 286 -1.72 16.89 -18.52
CA ASP A 286 -1.17 15.58 -18.83
C ASP A 286 -2.26 14.51 -18.80
N PHE A 287 -3.13 14.51 -17.77
CA PHE A 287 -4.26 13.58 -17.68
C PHE A 287 -5.23 13.74 -18.88
N ILE A 288 -5.59 14.98 -19.22
CA ILE A 288 -6.52 15.25 -20.32
C ILE A 288 -5.92 14.78 -21.65
N ASN A 289 -4.66 15.10 -21.92
CA ASN A 289 -3.98 14.69 -23.14
C ASN A 289 -3.83 13.18 -23.22
N CYS A 290 -3.37 12.53 -22.14
CA CYS A 290 -3.24 11.07 -22.07
C CYS A 290 -4.56 10.37 -22.41
N VAL A 291 -5.67 10.80 -21.81
CA VAL A 291 -6.98 10.20 -22.07
C VAL A 291 -7.45 10.46 -23.51
N ARG A 292 -7.21 11.65 -24.07
CA ARG A 292 -7.57 11.97 -25.45
C ARG A 292 -6.76 11.12 -26.44
N ASP A 293 -5.49 10.94 -26.18
CA ASP A 293 -4.63 10.08 -26.99
C ASP A 293 -5.09 8.62 -26.91
N MET A 294 -5.42 8.11 -25.73
CA MET A 294 -6.01 6.78 -25.60
C MET A 294 -7.32 6.66 -26.39
N ALA A 295 -8.21 7.64 -26.29
CA ALA A 295 -9.49 7.64 -27.00
C ALA A 295 -9.35 7.73 -28.52
N SER A 296 -8.27 8.33 -29.03
CA SER A 296 -7.98 8.41 -30.47
C SER A 296 -7.45 7.10 -31.08
N HIS A 297 -6.90 6.20 -30.24
CA HIS A 297 -6.35 4.90 -30.65
C HIS A 297 -7.30 3.73 -30.35
N MET A 298 -8.60 3.98 -30.39
CA MET A 298 -9.63 2.95 -30.21
C MET A 298 -9.63 1.93 -31.39
N PRO A 299 -9.96 0.64 -31.17
CA PRO A 299 -10.55 0.08 -29.95
C PRO A 299 -9.50 -0.19 -28.84
N LEU A 300 -9.85 0.13 -27.61
CA LEU A 300 -9.05 -0.19 -26.42
C LEU A 300 -9.42 -1.58 -25.90
N ASN A 301 -8.40 -2.39 -25.66
CA ASN A 301 -8.59 -3.62 -24.92
C ASN A 301 -8.68 -3.31 -23.41
N ASN A 302 -9.72 -3.82 -22.76
CA ASN A 302 -9.93 -3.70 -21.32
C ASN A 302 -8.90 -4.47 -20.49
N PHE A 303 -8.12 -5.36 -21.12
CA PHE A 303 -7.07 -6.14 -20.48
C PHE A 303 -5.72 -5.86 -21.15
N ASN A 304 -4.74 -5.46 -20.35
CA ASN A 304 -3.37 -5.23 -20.79
C ASN A 304 -2.46 -6.35 -20.26
N ASN A 305 -1.93 -7.17 -21.16
CA ASN A 305 -1.04 -8.27 -20.82
C ASN A 305 0.26 -7.78 -20.14
N LYS A 306 0.79 -6.62 -20.52
CA LYS A 306 1.99 -6.05 -19.89
C LYS A 306 1.74 -5.66 -18.45
N SER A 307 0.59 -5.04 -18.14
CA SER A 307 0.18 -4.74 -16.76
C SER A 307 0.12 -6.02 -15.91
N ARG A 308 -0.48 -7.08 -16.47
CA ARG A 308 -0.56 -8.37 -15.81
C ARG A 308 0.81 -8.99 -15.56
N GLN A 309 1.69 -8.96 -16.57
CA GLN A 309 3.05 -9.47 -16.45
C GLN A 309 3.87 -8.68 -15.43
N LEU A 310 3.79 -7.35 -15.44
CA LEU A 310 4.44 -6.48 -14.46
C LEU A 310 4.02 -6.84 -13.02
N TYR A 311 2.72 -7.12 -12.81
CA TYR A 311 2.25 -7.60 -11.52
C TYR A 311 2.87 -8.96 -11.15
N LEU A 312 2.82 -9.95 -12.05
CA LEU A 312 3.29 -11.30 -11.77
C LEU A 312 4.78 -11.33 -11.40
N GLU A 313 5.59 -10.52 -12.09
CA GLU A 313 7.04 -10.47 -11.90
C GLU A 313 7.46 -9.69 -10.65
N HIS A 314 6.77 -8.59 -10.33
CA HIS A 314 7.28 -7.62 -9.34
C HIS A 314 6.38 -7.38 -8.14
N TYR A 315 5.07 -7.72 -8.21
CA TYR A 315 4.11 -7.36 -7.15
C TYR A 315 3.24 -8.54 -6.69
N SER A 316 3.40 -9.71 -7.30
CA SER A 316 2.80 -10.96 -6.79
C SER A 316 3.67 -11.55 -5.68
N ILE A 317 3.03 -12.32 -4.78
CA ILE A 317 3.76 -13.06 -3.75
C ILE A 317 4.85 -13.94 -4.39
N ASN A 318 4.53 -14.68 -5.45
CA ASN A 318 5.48 -15.57 -6.12
C ASN A 318 6.65 -14.83 -6.76
N GLY A 319 6.41 -13.66 -7.38
CA GLY A 319 7.45 -12.82 -7.98
C GLY A 319 8.47 -12.31 -6.95
N ILE A 320 7.98 -11.97 -5.76
CA ILE A 320 8.82 -11.40 -4.68
C ILE A 320 9.51 -12.48 -3.82
N LEU A 321 8.89 -13.66 -3.66
CA LEU A 321 9.38 -14.73 -2.80
C LEU A 321 10.84 -15.12 -3.06
N LYS A 322 11.28 -15.12 -4.30
CA LYS A 322 12.65 -15.49 -4.66
C LYS A 322 13.66 -14.54 -4.00
N HIS A 323 13.49 -13.24 -4.17
CA HIS A 323 14.40 -12.23 -3.60
C HIS A 323 14.38 -12.22 -2.08
N PHE A 324 13.19 -12.38 -1.50
CA PHE A 324 13.04 -12.44 -0.06
C PHE A 324 13.70 -13.68 0.53
N ASN A 325 13.52 -14.85 -0.10
CA ASN A 325 14.09 -16.10 0.35
C ASN A 325 15.64 -16.07 0.32
N GLU A 326 16.22 -15.55 -0.76
CA GLU A 326 17.68 -15.39 -0.87
C GLU A 326 18.25 -14.51 0.26
N SER A 327 17.54 -13.45 0.63
CA SER A 327 17.94 -12.53 1.70
C SER A 327 17.82 -13.19 3.08
N ILE A 328 16.74 -13.87 3.39
CA ILE A 328 16.54 -14.61 4.66
C ILE A 328 17.65 -15.66 4.84
N TRP A 329 17.92 -16.46 3.81
CA TRP A 329 19.00 -17.47 3.89
C TRP A 329 20.38 -16.85 4.11
N LYS A 330 20.63 -15.66 3.56
CA LYS A 330 21.86 -14.91 3.83
C LYS A 330 21.94 -14.48 5.30
N TRP A 331 20.83 -13.97 5.85
CA TRP A 331 20.77 -13.50 7.25
C TRP A 331 20.84 -14.65 8.26
N MET A 332 20.33 -15.85 7.92
CA MET A 332 20.47 -17.05 8.77
C MET A 332 21.93 -17.53 8.89
N LYS A 333 22.78 -17.20 7.93
CA LYS A 333 24.19 -17.60 7.92
C LYS A 333 25.14 -16.55 8.53
N SER A 334 24.67 -15.34 8.77
CA SER A 334 25.40 -14.24 9.39
C SER A 334 25.18 -14.22 10.91
#